data_37a2c4109ce499ee4cd1f544777d1fcc
#
_entry.id   37a2c4109ce499ee4cd1f544777d1fcc
#
_cell.length_a   1.000
_cell.length_b   1.000
_cell.length_c   1.000
_cell.angle_alpha   90.00
_cell.angle_beta   90.00
_cell.angle_gamma   90.00
#
_symmetry.space_group_name_H-M   'P 1'
#
loop_
_entity.id
_entity.type
_entity.pdbx_description
1 polymer ?
#
loop_
_entity_poly.entity_id
_entity_poly.type
_entity_poly.pdbx_seq_one_letter_code
_entity_poly.pdbx_strand_id
1 'polypeptide(L)'
;TIYRKLMKDKIVPPLKGGPGMVAGDLVGGYVKDPKVGMHPWVVSFDLNSLYPHLMLQYNMSPETYMPNDREYVTQDMVLNREYKNDRPNVSVAANGVCFSNKKQGIIPEIIDEYYNNRSIIKKQMIAAEQQFEVEKDPTELKRLKREINQLHNSQMSIKIAMNSLYGATANKYFLYYINEMAEAITTSGQLGIRYAEKSVNDYLNRTLGTTDHDYIIYIDTDSIYVDFGPLIKEVFGTTDIDKDKGEEFLDRVCSTKIEQIIEDGYEKLASDLGTYRNAMVMKREKIAHRGIFVAKKRYILNTLNSEGVHYDTPKIAVTGLESVRSSTPEICREKLKKCFEVIMNTDESETQKFIRDFREEFR
;
A
#
# COMPACT_ATOMS: atom_id res chain seq x y z
N THR A 1 -17.15 17.66 -8.28
CA THR A 1 -15.86 18.40 -8.19
C THR A 1 -15.30 18.69 -9.58
N ILE A 2 -14.99 17.66 -10.42
CA ILE A 2 -14.44 17.84 -11.79
C ILE A 2 -15.29 18.82 -12.61
N TYR A 3 -16.60 18.59 -12.71
CA TYR A 3 -17.50 19.46 -13.46
C TYR A 3 -17.48 20.92 -13.01
N ARG A 4 -17.49 21.17 -11.69
CA ARG A 4 -17.41 22.55 -11.15
C ARG A 4 -16.08 23.24 -11.53
N LYS A 5 -14.97 22.50 -11.55
CA LYS A 5 -13.68 23.03 -11.93
C LYS A 5 -13.64 23.37 -13.42
N LEU A 6 -14.10 22.44 -14.28
CA LEU A 6 -14.25 22.69 -15.73
C LEU A 6 -15.10 23.94 -16.00
N MET A 7 -16.24 24.09 -15.34
CA MET A 7 -17.11 25.27 -15.49
C MET A 7 -16.42 26.55 -15.06
N LYS A 8 -15.65 26.53 -13.95
CA LYS A 8 -14.87 27.68 -13.48
C LYS A 8 -13.82 28.11 -14.52
N ASP A 9 -13.17 27.13 -15.13
CA ASP A 9 -12.13 27.35 -16.14
C ASP A 9 -12.70 27.52 -17.55
N LYS A 10 -14.05 27.60 -17.69
CA LYS A 10 -14.78 27.75 -18.96
C LYS A 10 -14.48 26.63 -19.97
N ILE A 11 -14.18 25.43 -19.48
CA ILE A 11 -13.93 24.23 -20.28
C ILE A 11 -15.24 23.47 -20.46
N VAL A 12 -15.63 23.21 -21.69
CA VAL A 12 -16.83 22.42 -21.99
C VAL A 12 -16.53 20.94 -21.74
N PRO A 13 -17.29 20.27 -20.85
CA PRO A 13 -17.10 18.85 -20.63
C PRO A 13 -17.43 18.04 -21.89
N PRO A 14 -16.83 16.85 -22.09
CA PRO A 14 -17.16 16.00 -23.22
C PRO A 14 -18.64 15.58 -23.18
N LEU A 15 -19.22 15.29 -24.33
CA LEU A 15 -20.53 14.66 -24.41
C LEU A 15 -20.44 13.26 -23.82
N LYS A 16 -21.45 12.85 -23.08
CA LYS A 16 -21.56 11.48 -22.57
C LYS A 16 -21.48 10.50 -23.75
N GLY A 17 -20.58 9.53 -23.68
CA GLY A 17 -20.43 8.52 -24.73
C GLY A 17 -21.74 7.81 -25.05
N GLY A 18 -21.98 7.59 -26.35
CA GLY A 18 -23.20 6.93 -26.85
C GLY A 18 -23.30 5.45 -26.43
N PRO A 19 -24.46 4.82 -26.65
CA PRO A 19 -24.66 3.39 -26.46
C PRO A 19 -23.70 2.62 -27.37
N GLY A 20 -22.74 1.87 -26.80
CA GLY A 20 -21.74 1.10 -27.56
C GLY A 20 -20.34 1.08 -26.93
N MET A 21 -20.08 1.82 -25.84
CA MET A 21 -18.84 1.67 -25.09
C MET A 21 -18.81 0.28 -24.45
N VAL A 22 -18.04 -0.63 -25.04
CA VAL A 22 -17.74 -1.94 -24.46
C VAL A 22 -16.74 -1.69 -23.34
N ALA A 23 -17.08 -2.14 -22.13
CA ALA A 23 -16.10 -2.20 -21.05
C ALA A 23 -15.09 -3.28 -21.44
N GLY A 24 -13.80 -2.92 -21.60
CA GLY A 24 -12.74 -3.90 -21.67
C GLY A 24 -12.59 -4.63 -20.32
N ASP A 25 -12.05 -5.84 -20.36
CA ASP A 25 -11.63 -6.54 -19.16
C ASP A 25 -10.43 -5.80 -18.56
N LEU A 26 -10.64 -5.13 -17.42
CA LEU A 26 -9.59 -4.42 -16.72
C LEU A 26 -8.74 -5.39 -15.91
N VAL A 27 -7.44 -5.38 -16.16
CA VAL A 27 -6.48 -6.12 -15.34
C VAL A 27 -6.38 -5.44 -13.97
N GLY A 28 -6.56 -6.21 -12.91
CA GLY A 28 -6.51 -5.71 -11.53
C GLY A 28 -5.08 -5.42 -11.02
N GLY A 29 -4.96 -5.13 -9.71
CA GLY A 29 -3.66 -4.99 -9.06
C GLY A 29 -2.88 -6.31 -9.00
N TYR A 30 -1.55 -6.21 -8.90
CA TYR A 30 -0.68 -7.38 -8.76
C TYR A 30 -0.77 -7.96 -7.35
N VAL A 31 -0.99 -9.26 -7.25
CA VAL A 31 -0.98 -10.01 -5.99
C VAL A 31 -0.11 -11.24 -6.17
N LYS A 32 1.04 -11.26 -5.48
CA LYS A 32 1.97 -12.39 -5.45
C LYS A 32 1.39 -13.53 -4.62
N ASP A 33 1.65 -14.78 -5.02
CA ASP A 33 1.34 -15.91 -4.15
C ASP A 33 2.24 -15.87 -2.91
N PRO A 34 1.68 -16.02 -1.69
CA PRO A 34 2.49 -15.96 -0.49
C PRO A 34 3.39 -17.19 -0.36
N LYS A 35 4.57 -17.00 0.22
CA LYS A 35 5.35 -18.11 0.76
C LYS A 35 4.64 -18.61 2.01
N VAL A 36 3.87 -19.70 1.84
CA VAL A 36 3.04 -20.26 2.91
C VAL A 36 3.91 -20.73 4.07
N GLY A 37 3.52 -20.38 5.30
CA GLY A 37 4.20 -20.78 6.51
C GLY A 37 4.34 -19.65 7.52
N MET A 38 5.13 -19.93 8.56
CA MET A 38 5.50 -18.98 9.59
C MET A 38 6.87 -18.38 9.24
N HIS A 39 6.95 -17.04 9.26
CA HIS A 39 8.15 -16.27 8.97
C HIS A 39 8.50 -15.42 10.20
N PRO A 40 9.76 -15.44 10.66
CA PRO A 40 10.22 -14.54 11.72
C PRO A 40 10.51 -13.15 11.13
N TRP A 41 10.31 -12.12 11.94
CA TRP A 41 10.71 -10.74 11.61
C TRP A 41 10.22 -10.23 10.25
N VAL A 42 8.92 -10.19 10.12
CA VAL A 42 8.26 -9.69 8.91
C VAL A 42 8.02 -8.19 9.02
N VAL A 43 8.42 -7.45 7.98
CA VAL A 43 8.12 -6.01 7.87
C VAL A 43 7.25 -5.77 6.64
N SER A 44 6.16 -5.01 6.81
CA SER A 44 5.35 -4.54 5.69
C SER A 44 5.70 -3.11 5.31
N PHE A 45 5.73 -2.86 4.00
CA PHE A 45 5.81 -1.53 3.40
C PHE A 45 4.57 -1.30 2.55
N ASP A 46 4.00 -0.11 2.64
CA ASP A 46 2.77 0.25 1.95
C ASP A 46 2.93 1.51 1.10
N LEU A 47 2.33 1.52 -0.08
CA LEU A 47 2.29 2.67 -0.97
C LEU A 47 1.17 3.64 -0.56
N ASN A 48 1.54 4.86 -0.31
CA ASN A 48 0.57 5.91 0.01
C ASN A 48 -0.42 6.13 -1.13
N SER A 49 -1.68 5.64 -0.98
CA SER A 49 -2.77 5.88 -1.95
C SER A 49 -2.32 5.61 -3.40
N LEU A 50 -1.91 4.37 -3.72
CA LEU A 50 -1.26 3.97 -4.98
C LEU A 50 -1.90 4.59 -6.23
N TYR A 51 -3.18 4.32 -6.51
CA TYR A 51 -3.80 4.77 -7.76
C TYR A 51 -3.91 6.29 -7.92
N PRO A 52 -4.29 7.07 -6.90
CA PRO A 52 -4.21 8.53 -6.95
C PRO A 52 -2.79 9.04 -7.24
N HIS A 53 -1.76 8.46 -6.62
CA HIS A 53 -0.38 8.90 -6.85
C HIS A 53 0.14 8.52 -8.25
N LEU A 54 -0.32 7.41 -8.83
CA LEU A 54 -0.02 7.09 -10.23
C LEU A 54 -0.66 8.11 -11.18
N MET A 55 -1.92 8.52 -10.93
CA MET A 55 -2.53 9.58 -11.73
C MET A 55 -1.76 10.89 -11.66
N LEU A 56 -1.21 11.23 -10.48
CA LEU A 56 -0.32 12.37 -10.30
C LEU A 56 1.00 12.20 -11.06
N GLN A 57 1.63 11.04 -10.90
CA GLN A 57 2.97 10.77 -11.44
C GLN A 57 2.99 10.81 -12.97
N TYR A 58 2.03 10.18 -13.61
CA TYR A 58 1.94 10.10 -15.08
C TYR A 58 1.11 11.23 -15.69
N ASN A 59 0.57 12.15 -14.88
CA ASN A 59 -0.33 13.20 -15.34
C ASN A 59 -1.59 12.67 -16.04
N MET A 60 -2.19 11.59 -15.49
CA MET A 60 -3.31 10.90 -16.12
C MET A 60 -4.62 11.66 -15.97
N SER A 61 -5.09 12.21 -17.08
CA SER A 61 -6.35 12.95 -17.20
C SER A 61 -6.86 12.87 -18.64
N PRO A 62 -8.17 12.98 -18.91
CA PRO A 62 -8.70 12.89 -20.26
C PRO A 62 -8.07 13.87 -21.25
N GLU A 63 -7.77 15.11 -20.81
CA GLU A 63 -7.19 16.16 -21.67
C GLU A 63 -5.68 16.02 -21.86
N THR A 64 -5.01 15.21 -21.05
CA THR A 64 -3.59 14.90 -21.22
C THR A 64 -3.36 13.59 -21.94
N TYR A 65 -4.40 12.76 -22.07
CA TYR A 65 -4.35 11.49 -22.78
C TYR A 65 -4.08 11.72 -24.29
N MET A 66 -3.19 10.91 -24.86
CA MET A 66 -2.74 11.00 -26.25
C MET A 66 -3.20 9.76 -27.03
N PRO A 67 -4.44 9.73 -27.59
CA PRO A 67 -5.08 8.51 -28.09
C PRO A 67 -4.38 7.89 -29.30
N ASN A 68 -3.69 8.70 -30.14
CA ASN A 68 -2.99 8.26 -31.34
C ASN A 68 -1.48 8.01 -31.11
N ASP A 69 -1.06 8.03 -29.87
CA ASP A 69 0.34 8.00 -29.48
C ASP A 69 0.56 6.89 -28.44
N ARG A 70 1.11 5.77 -28.89
CA ARG A 70 1.32 4.59 -28.05
C ARG A 70 2.73 4.05 -28.28
N GLU A 71 3.44 3.81 -27.16
CA GLU A 71 4.76 3.21 -27.15
C GLU A 71 4.68 1.69 -27.02
N TYR A 72 5.63 1.00 -27.63
CA TYR A 72 5.83 -0.43 -27.35
C TYR A 72 6.70 -0.57 -26.11
N VAL A 73 6.06 -0.84 -24.97
CA VAL A 73 6.72 -1.06 -23.69
C VAL A 73 6.03 -2.19 -22.95
N THR A 74 6.81 -3.04 -22.29
CA THR A 74 6.33 -4.07 -21.36
C THR A 74 6.90 -3.82 -19.97
N GLN A 75 6.21 -4.32 -18.94
CA GLN A 75 6.71 -4.22 -17.57
C GLN A 75 8.13 -4.83 -17.44
N ASP A 76 8.38 -5.96 -18.09
CA ASP A 76 9.67 -6.65 -18.03
C ASP A 76 10.79 -5.84 -18.70
N MET A 77 10.53 -5.15 -19.82
CA MET A 77 11.51 -4.23 -20.43
C MET A 77 11.93 -3.12 -19.43
N VAL A 78 10.98 -2.56 -18.69
CA VAL A 78 11.28 -1.52 -17.69
C VAL A 78 12.03 -2.10 -16.50
N LEU A 79 11.59 -3.26 -15.97
CA LEU A 79 12.25 -3.94 -14.86
C LEU A 79 13.68 -4.36 -15.19
N ASN A 80 13.94 -4.77 -16.45
CA ASN A 80 15.28 -5.16 -16.93
C ASN A 80 16.11 -3.97 -17.41
N ARG A 81 15.57 -2.73 -17.36
CA ARG A 81 16.23 -1.50 -17.82
C ARG A 81 16.54 -1.49 -19.32
N GLU A 82 15.68 -2.15 -20.09
CA GLU A 82 15.75 -2.22 -21.57
C GLU A 82 14.94 -1.11 -22.25
N TYR A 83 14.16 -0.35 -21.45
CA TYR A 83 13.31 0.76 -21.96
C TYR A 83 13.67 2.07 -21.26
N LYS A 84 13.77 3.12 -22.07
CA LYS A 84 13.87 4.50 -21.61
C LYS A 84 13.10 5.41 -22.56
N ASN A 85 12.26 6.26 -21.99
CA ASN A 85 11.52 7.27 -22.76
C ASN A 85 12.38 8.53 -22.93
N ASP A 86 12.81 8.80 -24.15
CA ASP A 86 13.59 10.00 -24.51
C ASP A 86 12.71 11.14 -25.07
N ARG A 87 11.40 10.97 -25.08
CA ARG A 87 10.43 11.96 -25.62
C ARG A 87 10.21 13.10 -24.62
N PRO A 88 10.43 14.37 -25.03
CA PRO A 88 10.21 15.50 -24.14
C PRO A 88 8.73 15.73 -23.86
N ASN A 89 8.38 16.03 -22.61
CA ASN A 89 7.01 16.35 -22.17
C ASN A 89 5.96 15.25 -22.43
N VAL A 90 6.38 13.99 -22.38
CA VAL A 90 5.49 12.82 -22.52
C VAL A 90 5.79 11.83 -21.40
N SER A 91 4.76 11.45 -20.65
CA SER A 91 4.80 10.30 -19.75
C SER A 91 4.32 9.06 -20.49
N VAL A 92 5.02 7.93 -20.32
CA VAL A 92 4.64 6.62 -20.87
C VAL A 92 4.23 5.69 -19.75
N ALA A 93 2.98 5.24 -19.73
CA ALA A 93 2.47 4.28 -18.77
C ALA A 93 2.93 2.85 -19.09
N ALA A 94 2.83 1.93 -18.12
CA ALA A 94 3.32 0.56 -18.27
C ALA A 94 2.62 -0.28 -19.37
N ASN A 95 1.46 0.16 -19.85
CA ASN A 95 0.78 -0.42 -21.01
C ASN A 95 1.07 0.32 -22.33
N GLY A 96 2.01 1.25 -22.35
CA GLY A 96 2.42 2.02 -23.53
C GLY A 96 1.54 3.24 -23.83
N VAL A 97 0.53 3.51 -23.05
CA VAL A 97 -0.32 4.70 -23.19
C VAL A 97 0.46 5.95 -22.80
N CYS A 98 0.35 7.00 -23.64
CA CYS A 98 1.06 8.24 -23.47
C CYS A 98 0.18 9.36 -22.90
N PHE A 99 0.77 10.20 -22.06
CA PHE A 99 0.14 11.39 -21.49
C PHE A 99 1.05 12.60 -21.65
N SER A 100 0.46 13.75 -22.01
CA SER A 100 1.20 15.01 -22.16
C SER A 100 1.59 15.61 -20.83
N ASN A 101 2.86 16.00 -20.69
CA ASN A 101 3.42 16.69 -19.52
C ASN A 101 3.53 18.22 -19.71
N LYS A 102 2.95 18.78 -20.79
CA LYS A 102 3.02 20.23 -21.06
C LYS A 102 2.27 21.07 -20.03
N LYS A 103 1.22 20.52 -19.44
CA LYS A 103 0.38 21.16 -18.42
C LYS A 103 -0.17 20.07 -17.49
N GLN A 104 -0.30 20.38 -16.21
CA GLN A 104 -0.97 19.48 -15.26
C GLN A 104 -2.44 19.27 -15.64
N GLY A 105 -2.86 18.01 -15.65
CA GLY A 105 -4.25 17.64 -15.90
C GLY A 105 -5.18 17.96 -14.72
N ILE A 106 -6.47 18.11 -15.03
CA ILE A 106 -7.49 18.46 -14.01
C ILE A 106 -7.64 17.38 -12.94
N ILE A 107 -7.55 16.09 -13.31
CA ILE A 107 -7.62 15.00 -12.32
C ILE A 107 -6.41 15.03 -11.39
N PRO A 108 -5.16 15.06 -11.86
CA PRO A 108 -3.99 15.30 -11.01
C PRO A 108 -4.10 16.53 -10.12
N GLU A 109 -4.57 17.67 -10.63
CA GLU A 109 -4.72 18.89 -9.84
C GLU A 109 -5.72 18.71 -8.67
N ILE A 110 -6.85 18.05 -8.90
CA ILE A 110 -7.83 17.73 -7.85
C ILE A 110 -7.25 16.76 -6.81
N ILE A 111 -6.48 15.76 -7.25
CA ILE A 111 -5.83 14.81 -6.35
C ILE A 111 -4.82 15.53 -5.46
N ASP A 112 -4.00 16.44 -6.02
CA ASP A 112 -3.07 17.26 -5.26
C ASP A 112 -3.76 18.07 -4.17
N GLU A 113 -4.83 18.76 -4.54
CA GLU A 113 -5.62 19.55 -3.59
C GLU A 113 -6.15 18.68 -2.45
N TYR A 114 -6.72 17.53 -2.77
CA TYR A 114 -7.29 16.61 -1.79
C TYR A 114 -6.21 15.97 -0.90
N TYR A 115 -5.09 15.56 -1.49
CA TYR A 115 -3.98 14.97 -0.75
C TYR A 115 -3.36 15.96 0.23
N ASN A 116 -3.11 17.20 -0.20
CA ASN A 116 -2.58 18.26 0.65
C ASN A 116 -3.54 18.58 1.81
N ASN A 117 -4.83 18.72 1.54
CA ASN A 117 -5.85 18.94 2.56
C ASN A 117 -5.91 17.79 3.56
N ARG A 118 -5.90 16.55 3.08
CA ARG A 118 -5.86 15.36 3.94
C ARG A 118 -4.62 15.32 4.81
N SER A 119 -3.45 15.65 4.25
CA SER A 119 -2.19 15.66 4.98
C SER A 119 -2.21 16.64 6.15
N ILE A 120 -2.77 17.83 5.95
CA ILE A 120 -2.94 18.83 7.00
C ILE A 120 -3.85 18.30 8.12
N ILE A 121 -5.02 17.77 7.75
CA ILE A 121 -5.99 17.22 8.71
C ILE A 121 -5.40 16.02 9.48
N LYS A 122 -4.65 15.13 8.79
CA LYS A 122 -3.99 13.98 9.45
C LYS A 122 -2.95 14.46 10.47
N LYS A 123 -2.16 15.49 10.16
CA LYS A 123 -1.19 16.07 11.11
C LYS A 123 -1.88 16.66 12.33
N GLN A 124 -2.98 17.37 12.15
CA GLN A 124 -3.78 17.92 13.26
C GLN A 124 -4.34 16.79 14.13
N MET A 125 -4.85 15.70 13.51
CA MET A 125 -5.35 14.53 14.23
C MET A 125 -4.26 13.88 15.10
N ILE A 126 -3.07 13.65 14.53
CA ILE A 126 -1.94 13.07 15.26
C ILE A 126 -1.53 13.98 16.44
N ALA A 127 -1.49 15.30 16.26
CA ALA A 127 -1.18 16.23 17.34
C ALA A 127 -2.23 16.17 18.47
N ALA A 128 -3.52 16.08 18.12
CA ALA A 128 -4.59 15.92 19.10
C ALA A 128 -4.52 14.54 19.82
N GLU A 129 -4.16 13.47 19.13
CA GLU A 129 -3.92 12.15 19.72
C GLU A 129 -2.75 12.16 20.70
N GLN A 130 -1.63 12.82 20.36
CA GLN A 130 -0.49 12.99 21.27
C GLN A 130 -0.85 13.78 22.51
N GLN A 131 -1.67 14.85 22.38
CA GLN A 131 -2.17 15.58 23.54
C GLN A 131 -3.09 14.72 24.40
N PHE A 132 -3.96 13.91 23.79
CA PHE A 132 -4.88 13.03 24.50
C PHE A 132 -4.16 12.00 25.39
N GLU A 133 -3.01 11.46 24.95
CA GLU A 133 -2.24 10.48 25.71
C GLU A 133 -1.60 11.06 26.98
N VAL A 134 -1.31 12.35 27.03
CA VAL A 134 -0.66 13.01 28.18
C VAL A 134 -1.62 13.82 29.05
N GLU A 135 -2.84 14.08 28.58
CA GLU A 135 -3.85 14.89 29.26
C GLU A 135 -4.47 14.13 30.45
N LYS A 136 -4.82 14.86 31.52
CA LYS A 136 -5.42 14.29 32.76
C LYS A 136 -6.76 14.92 33.12
N ASP A 137 -7.09 16.12 32.56
CA ASP A 137 -8.36 16.75 32.82
C ASP A 137 -9.50 16.02 32.06
N PRO A 138 -10.51 15.48 32.77
CA PRO A 138 -11.62 14.78 32.14
C PRO A 138 -12.42 15.61 31.11
N THR A 139 -12.49 16.92 31.32
CA THR A 139 -13.20 17.83 30.40
C THR A 139 -12.44 18.00 29.10
N GLU A 140 -11.11 18.19 29.22
CA GLU A 140 -10.23 18.33 28.07
C GLU A 140 -10.08 17.00 27.32
N LEU A 141 -9.97 15.86 28.01
CA LEU A 141 -10.01 14.54 27.37
C LEU A 141 -11.27 14.32 26.53
N LYS A 142 -12.44 14.77 27.04
CA LYS A 142 -13.70 14.67 26.31
C LYS A 142 -13.72 15.60 25.08
N ARG A 143 -13.12 16.78 25.16
CA ARG A 143 -12.96 17.73 24.05
C ARG A 143 -12.04 17.13 22.97
N LEU A 144 -10.84 16.69 23.37
CA LEU A 144 -9.86 16.08 22.47
C LEU A 144 -10.40 14.84 21.76
N LYS A 145 -11.12 13.97 22.46
CA LYS A 145 -11.75 12.80 21.85
C LYS A 145 -12.76 13.17 20.75
N ARG A 146 -13.53 14.22 20.95
CA ARG A 146 -14.46 14.72 19.92
C ARG A 146 -13.71 15.31 18.72
N GLU A 147 -12.68 16.08 18.97
CA GLU A 147 -11.82 16.67 17.94
C GLU A 147 -11.13 15.61 17.09
N ILE A 148 -10.52 14.59 17.72
CA ILE A 148 -9.90 13.43 17.06
C ILE A 148 -10.93 12.72 16.15
N ASN A 149 -12.13 12.46 16.65
CA ASN A 149 -13.19 11.82 15.85
C ASN A 149 -13.63 12.67 14.66
N GLN A 150 -13.73 13.99 14.80
CA GLN A 150 -14.06 14.90 13.71
C GLN A 150 -12.96 14.94 12.63
N LEU A 151 -11.70 15.06 13.06
CA LEU A 151 -10.54 15.06 12.17
C LEU A 151 -10.40 13.71 11.46
N HIS A 152 -10.60 12.59 12.18
CA HIS A 152 -10.62 11.25 11.61
C HIS A 152 -11.68 11.10 10.51
N ASN A 153 -12.91 11.49 10.77
CA ASN A 153 -13.99 11.42 9.80
C ASN A 153 -13.72 12.31 8.58
N SER A 154 -13.17 13.50 8.80
CA SER A 154 -12.85 14.44 7.72
C SER A 154 -11.74 13.90 6.81
N GLN A 155 -10.62 13.42 7.38
CA GLN A 155 -9.53 12.86 6.57
C GLN A 155 -9.95 11.56 5.87
N MET A 156 -10.81 10.75 6.50
CA MET A 156 -11.32 9.51 5.91
C MET A 156 -12.25 9.79 4.73
N SER A 157 -13.10 10.81 4.82
CA SER A 157 -13.96 11.23 3.71
C SER A 157 -13.15 11.67 2.49
N ILE A 158 -12.05 12.40 2.70
CA ILE A 158 -11.13 12.79 1.61
C ILE A 158 -10.42 11.56 1.02
N LYS A 159 -9.95 10.63 1.88
CA LYS A 159 -9.33 9.38 1.45
C LYS A 159 -10.27 8.56 0.56
N ILE A 160 -11.53 8.42 0.98
CA ILE A 160 -12.55 7.70 0.21
C ILE A 160 -12.81 8.40 -1.12
N ALA A 161 -12.94 9.74 -1.13
CA ALA A 161 -13.16 10.50 -2.36
C ALA A 161 -12.01 10.33 -3.36
N MET A 162 -10.76 10.38 -2.92
CA MET A 162 -9.58 10.15 -3.77
C MET A 162 -9.53 8.74 -4.33
N ASN A 163 -9.72 7.73 -3.48
CA ASN A 163 -9.67 6.32 -3.91
C ASN A 163 -10.84 5.95 -4.84
N SER A 164 -12.00 6.60 -4.66
CA SER A 164 -13.16 6.42 -5.54
C SER A 164 -12.96 7.02 -6.92
N LEU A 165 -12.02 7.92 -7.09
CA LEU A 165 -11.76 8.58 -8.38
C LEU A 165 -11.28 7.57 -9.44
N TYR A 166 -10.36 6.65 -9.07
CA TYR A 166 -9.98 5.53 -9.95
C TYR A 166 -11.21 4.68 -10.31
N GLY A 167 -12.02 4.27 -9.33
CA GLY A 167 -13.24 3.50 -9.58
C GLY A 167 -14.23 4.22 -10.51
N ALA A 168 -14.30 5.54 -10.42
CA ALA A 168 -15.11 6.34 -11.34
C ALA A 168 -14.52 6.36 -12.76
N THR A 169 -13.21 6.59 -12.90
CA THR A 169 -12.55 6.62 -14.22
C THR A 169 -12.57 5.25 -14.92
N ALA A 170 -12.65 4.17 -14.18
CA ALA A 170 -12.79 2.80 -14.67
C ALA A 170 -14.25 2.40 -15.00
N ASN A 171 -15.24 3.24 -14.70
CA ASN A 171 -16.65 2.95 -14.92
C ASN A 171 -17.13 3.51 -16.27
N LYS A 172 -17.60 2.61 -17.17
CA LYS A 172 -18.12 2.98 -18.50
C LYS A 172 -19.26 4.00 -18.51
N TYR A 173 -19.95 4.18 -17.40
CA TYR A 173 -21.01 5.19 -17.26
C TYR A 173 -20.49 6.55 -16.78
N PHE A 174 -19.22 6.64 -16.44
CA PHE A 174 -18.60 7.90 -16.04
C PHE A 174 -18.36 8.80 -17.26
N LEU A 175 -18.61 10.09 -17.11
CA LEU A 175 -18.48 11.06 -18.22
C LEU A 175 -17.05 11.11 -18.82
N TYR A 176 -16.05 10.87 -17.99
CA TYR A 176 -14.62 10.94 -18.34
C TYR A 176 -13.97 9.56 -18.45
N TYR A 177 -14.76 8.52 -18.73
CA TYR A 177 -14.27 7.17 -18.92
C TYR A 177 -13.38 7.04 -20.15
N ILE A 178 -12.17 6.52 -19.97
CA ILE A 178 -11.24 6.11 -21.01
C ILE A 178 -10.66 4.77 -20.56
N ASN A 179 -10.97 3.68 -21.29
CA ASN A 179 -10.57 2.32 -20.91
C ASN A 179 -9.05 2.20 -20.79
N GLU A 180 -8.32 2.71 -21.77
CA GLU A 180 -6.86 2.65 -21.85
C GLU A 180 -6.20 3.41 -20.69
N MET A 181 -6.81 4.51 -20.21
CA MET A 181 -6.35 5.24 -19.04
C MET A 181 -6.59 4.45 -17.75
N ALA A 182 -7.73 3.78 -17.63
CA ALA A 182 -8.01 2.94 -16.46
C ALA A 182 -7.05 1.75 -16.39
N GLU A 183 -6.74 1.12 -17.52
CA GLU A 183 -5.74 0.07 -17.65
C GLU A 183 -4.31 0.59 -17.36
N ALA A 184 -3.98 1.81 -17.83
CA ALA A 184 -2.69 2.44 -17.55
C ALA A 184 -2.44 2.61 -16.04
N ILE A 185 -3.48 2.94 -15.25
CA ILE A 185 -3.37 3.09 -13.81
C ILE A 185 -3.02 1.75 -13.15
N THR A 186 -3.75 0.67 -13.46
CA THR A 186 -3.53 -0.63 -12.83
C THR A 186 -2.22 -1.28 -13.26
N THR A 187 -1.88 -1.23 -14.54
CA THR A 187 -0.62 -1.78 -15.07
C THR A 187 0.60 -1.03 -14.56
N SER A 188 0.52 0.30 -14.43
CA SER A 188 1.58 1.10 -13.81
C SER A 188 1.70 0.83 -12.30
N GLY A 189 0.59 0.51 -11.62
CA GLY A 189 0.60 0.05 -10.23
C GLY A 189 1.30 -1.30 -10.08
N GLN A 190 1.00 -2.24 -10.96
CA GLN A 190 1.71 -3.53 -11.00
C GLN A 190 3.21 -3.35 -11.23
N LEU A 191 3.60 -2.49 -12.16
CA LEU A 191 5.01 -2.18 -12.41
C LEU A 191 5.67 -1.56 -11.19
N GLY A 192 5.03 -0.58 -10.55
CA GLY A 192 5.55 0.10 -9.37
C GLY A 192 5.83 -0.85 -8.21
N ILE A 193 4.88 -1.75 -7.90
CA ILE A 193 5.08 -2.70 -6.79
C ILE A 193 6.15 -3.76 -7.11
N ARG A 194 6.22 -4.25 -8.36
CA ARG A 194 7.28 -5.16 -8.82
C ARG A 194 8.66 -4.49 -8.85
N TYR A 195 8.70 -3.18 -9.09
CA TYR A 195 9.95 -2.42 -9.05
C TYR A 195 10.48 -2.28 -7.62
N ALA A 196 9.60 -2.05 -6.63
CA ALA A 196 9.95 -2.08 -5.22
C ALA A 196 10.43 -3.47 -4.77
N GLU A 197 9.71 -4.54 -5.15
CA GLU A 197 10.11 -5.93 -4.92
C GLU A 197 11.54 -6.19 -5.41
N LYS A 198 11.83 -5.83 -6.66
CA LYS A 198 13.16 -5.99 -7.26
C LYS A 198 14.22 -5.19 -6.52
N SER A 199 13.95 -3.92 -6.20
CA SER A 199 14.89 -3.03 -5.52
C SER A 199 15.28 -3.59 -4.14
N VAL A 200 14.32 -4.08 -3.36
CA VAL A 200 14.56 -4.67 -2.03
C VAL A 200 15.29 -6.00 -2.15
N ASN A 201 14.90 -6.88 -3.07
CA ASN A 201 15.57 -8.16 -3.29
C ASN A 201 17.03 -7.95 -3.75
N ASP A 202 17.29 -7.06 -4.70
CA ASP A 202 18.64 -6.75 -5.19
C ASP A 202 19.54 -6.22 -4.05
N TYR A 203 18.99 -5.41 -3.14
CA TYR A 203 19.73 -4.90 -2.00
C TYR A 203 20.03 -5.99 -0.97
N LEU A 204 19.03 -6.78 -0.57
CA LEU A 204 19.20 -7.83 0.44
C LEU A 204 20.12 -8.93 -0.06
N ASN A 205 20.02 -9.34 -1.34
CA ASN A 205 20.94 -10.30 -1.95
C ASN A 205 22.41 -9.82 -1.88
N ARG A 206 22.67 -8.54 -2.20
CA ARG A 206 24.02 -7.96 -2.06
C ARG A 206 24.49 -7.91 -0.62
N THR A 207 23.61 -7.54 0.30
CA THR A 207 23.94 -7.36 1.72
C THR A 207 24.24 -8.68 2.41
N LEU A 208 23.49 -9.74 2.07
CA LEU A 208 23.58 -11.05 2.68
C LEU A 208 24.43 -12.05 1.87
N GLY A 209 25.02 -11.60 0.75
CA GLY A 209 25.89 -12.46 -0.08
C GLY A 209 25.14 -13.62 -0.75
N THR A 210 23.82 -13.47 -1.00
CA THR A 210 23.00 -14.46 -1.68
C THR A 210 22.80 -14.11 -3.16
N THR A 211 22.41 -15.09 -3.96
CA THR A 211 22.10 -14.89 -5.38
C THR A 211 20.66 -15.29 -5.64
N ASP A 212 19.89 -14.39 -6.24
CA ASP A 212 18.48 -14.62 -6.65
C ASP A 212 17.56 -15.12 -5.54
N HIS A 213 17.91 -14.85 -4.27
CA HIS A 213 17.02 -15.17 -3.15
C HIS A 213 15.88 -14.15 -3.10
N ASP A 214 14.66 -14.65 -3.01
CA ASP A 214 13.48 -13.81 -2.91
C ASP A 214 13.08 -13.61 -1.44
N TYR A 215 13.35 -12.42 -0.91
CA TYR A 215 13.00 -12.02 0.47
C TYR A 215 11.57 -11.50 0.58
N ILE A 216 10.89 -11.25 -0.55
CA ILE A 216 9.51 -10.77 -0.54
C ILE A 216 8.56 -11.97 -0.45
N ILE A 217 8.02 -12.21 0.73
CA ILE A 217 7.15 -13.35 1.01
C ILE A 217 5.73 -13.18 0.51
N TYR A 218 5.26 -11.94 0.36
CA TYR A 218 3.91 -11.64 -0.14
C TYR A 218 3.81 -10.21 -0.69
N ILE A 219 2.93 -10.02 -1.67
CA ILE A 219 2.54 -8.71 -2.22
C ILE A 219 1.03 -8.65 -2.35
N ASP A 220 0.42 -7.56 -1.91
CA ASP A 220 -1.00 -7.29 -2.11
C ASP A 220 -1.24 -5.88 -2.63
N THR A 221 -1.28 -5.75 -3.95
CA THR A 221 -1.64 -4.52 -4.70
C THR A 221 -0.70 -3.34 -4.44
N ASP A 222 -0.65 -2.81 -3.23
CA ASP A 222 0.09 -1.62 -2.79
C ASP A 222 1.05 -1.90 -1.63
N SER A 223 1.08 -3.13 -1.12
CA SER A 223 1.95 -3.50 0.00
C SER A 223 2.88 -4.68 -0.33
N ILE A 224 4.12 -4.61 0.16
CA ILE A 224 5.09 -5.72 0.14
C ILE A 224 5.38 -6.19 1.57
N TYR A 225 5.58 -7.49 1.74
CA TYR A 225 5.94 -8.13 3.02
C TYR A 225 7.29 -8.78 2.87
N VAL A 226 8.25 -8.32 3.66
CA VAL A 226 9.66 -8.71 3.58
C VAL A 226 10.02 -9.59 4.75
N ASP A 227 10.68 -10.72 4.50
CA ASP A 227 11.28 -11.58 5.52
C ASP A 227 12.67 -11.04 5.90
N PHE A 228 12.78 -10.44 7.07
CA PHE A 228 14.05 -9.98 7.64
C PHE A 228 14.69 -11.00 8.59
N GLY A 229 14.12 -12.19 8.75
CA GLY A 229 14.70 -13.27 9.54
C GLY A 229 16.15 -13.58 9.16
N PRO A 230 16.50 -13.71 7.85
CA PRO A 230 17.88 -13.91 7.42
C PRO A 230 18.81 -12.76 7.84
N LEU A 231 18.39 -11.49 7.73
CA LEU A 231 19.19 -10.34 8.15
C LEU A 231 19.41 -10.31 9.67
N ILE A 232 18.36 -10.56 10.45
CA ILE A 232 18.44 -10.67 11.91
C ILE A 232 19.42 -11.79 12.30
N LYS A 233 19.34 -12.94 11.65
CA LYS A 233 20.23 -14.07 11.90
C LYS A 233 21.69 -13.73 11.58
N GLU A 234 21.93 -13.02 10.50
CA GLU A 234 23.30 -12.60 10.11
C GLU A 234 23.90 -11.63 11.14
N VAL A 235 23.10 -10.67 11.63
CA VAL A 235 23.58 -9.64 12.58
C VAL A 235 23.69 -10.15 14.02
N PHE A 236 22.76 -11.00 14.48
CA PHE A 236 22.66 -11.42 15.88
C PHE A 236 23.01 -12.90 16.11
N GLY A 237 23.27 -13.67 15.07
CA GLY A 237 23.57 -15.11 15.13
C GLY A 237 22.32 -16.00 15.28
N THR A 238 21.18 -15.44 15.64
CA THR A 238 19.90 -16.14 15.80
C THR A 238 18.73 -15.24 15.45
N THR A 239 17.58 -15.84 15.10
CA THR A 239 16.31 -15.12 14.94
C THR A 239 15.53 -14.97 16.25
N ASP A 240 15.90 -15.73 17.28
CA ASP A 240 15.29 -15.66 18.61
C ASP A 240 16.06 -14.64 19.46
N ILE A 241 15.71 -13.37 19.28
CA ILE A 241 16.28 -12.23 19.98
C ILE A 241 15.18 -11.49 20.74
N ASP A 242 15.59 -10.64 21.68
CA ASP A 242 14.68 -9.74 22.37
C ASP A 242 13.87 -8.89 21.36
N LYS A 243 12.56 -8.78 21.64
CA LYS A 243 11.61 -8.16 20.68
C LYS A 243 11.87 -6.68 20.50
N ASP A 244 12.15 -5.95 21.57
CA ASP A 244 12.39 -4.50 21.51
C ASP A 244 13.69 -4.21 20.76
N LYS A 245 14.72 -5.00 21.01
CA LYS A 245 16.00 -4.90 20.32
C LYS A 245 15.88 -5.19 18.82
N GLY A 246 15.10 -6.20 18.46
CA GLY A 246 14.85 -6.54 17.06
C GLY A 246 14.00 -5.49 16.35
N GLU A 247 12.98 -4.96 17.02
CA GLU A 247 12.15 -3.86 16.50
C GLU A 247 12.96 -2.60 16.26
N GLU A 248 13.73 -2.13 17.24
CA GLU A 248 14.57 -0.93 17.13
C GLU A 248 15.59 -1.06 15.98
N PHE A 249 16.21 -2.23 15.85
CA PHE A 249 17.13 -2.51 14.76
C PHE A 249 16.43 -2.42 13.40
N LEU A 250 15.28 -3.10 13.23
CA LEU A 250 14.53 -3.09 11.98
C LEU A 250 13.93 -1.72 11.66
N ASP A 251 13.42 -0.99 12.66
CA ASP A 251 12.91 0.36 12.45
C ASP A 251 14.00 1.28 11.87
N ARG A 252 15.20 1.22 12.45
CA ARG A 252 16.35 1.98 11.96
C ARG A 252 16.79 1.55 10.55
N VAL A 253 16.89 0.24 10.29
CA VAL A 253 17.29 -0.27 8.97
C VAL A 253 16.25 0.11 7.91
N CYS A 254 14.98 -0.05 8.21
CA CYS A 254 13.90 0.26 7.27
C CYS A 254 13.86 1.75 6.94
N SER A 255 13.89 2.62 7.96
CA SER A 255 13.80 4.08 7.77
C SER A 255 15.03 4.69 7.10
N THR A 256 16.24 4.14 7.35
CA THR A 256 17.49 4.73 6.84
C THR A 256 18.02 4.09 5.57
N LYS A 257 17.61 2.86 5.24
CA LYS A 257 18.14 2.10 4.11
C LYS A 257 17.06 1.62 3.15
N ILE A 258 16.10 0.84 3.63
CA ILE A 258 15.14 0.19 2.73
C ILE A 258 14.21 1.23 2.07
N GLU A 259 13.67 2.18 2.83
CA GLU A 259 12.85 3.26 2.27
C GLU A 259 13.61 4.08 1.24
N GLN A 260 14.89 4.40 1.50
CA GLN A 260 15.73 5.15 0.56
C GLN A 260 15.97 4.36 -0.74
N ILE A 261 16.22 3.06 -0.66
CA ILE A 261 16.43 2.20 -1.84
C ILE A 261 15.17 2.11 -2.70
N ILE A 262 14.01 2.03 -2.06
CA ILE A 262 12.73 2.04 -2.78
C ILE A 262 12.51 3.42 -3.43
N GLU A 263 12.80 4.52 -2.73
CA GLU A 263 12.69 5.88 -3.25
C GLU A 263 13.60 6.11 -4.45
N ASP A 264 14.89 5.75 -4.35
CA ASP A 264 15.86 5.80 -5.45
C ASP A 264 15.36 4.96 -6.67
N GLY A 265 14.75 3.81 -6.38
CA GLY A 265 14.11 2.97 -7.38
C GLY A 265 12.96 3.68 -8.10
N TYR A 266 12.08 4.35 -7.36
CA TYR A 266 10.96 5.09 -7.93
C TYR A 266 11.39 6.35 -8.68
N GLU A 267 12.43 7.05 -8.23
CA GLU A 267 13.02 8.17 -8.99
C GLU A 267 13.55 7.69 -10.34
N LYS A 268 14.23 6.55 -10.34
CA LYS A 268 14.72 5.95 -11.57
C LYS A 268 13.57 5.51 -12.49
N LEU A 269 12.57 4.83 -11.96
CA LEU A 269 11.38 4.44 -12.70
C LEU A 269 10.69 5.66 -13.34
N ALA A 270 10.54 6.75 -12.57
CA ALA A 270 9.96 8.00 -13.05
C ALA A 270 10.79 8.61 -14.20
N SER A 271 12.12 8.59 -14.06
CA SER A 271 13.05 9.05 -15.12
C SER A 271 12.96 8.19 -16.38
N ASP A 272 12.98 6.85 -16.23
CA ASP A 272 12.97 5.92 -17.37
C ASP A 272 11.66 5.98 -18.16
N LEU A 273 10.55 6.34 -17.54
CA LEU A 273 9.23 6.50 -18.18
C LEU A 273 8.87 7.94 -18.52
N GLY A 274 9.74 8.92 -18.22
CA GLY A 274 9.54 10.34 -18.50
C GLY A 274 8.32 10.92 -17.79
N THR A 275 8.02 10.47 -16.58
CA THR A 275 6.80 10.87 -15.87
C THR A 275 6.78 12.35 -15.53
N TYR A 276 5.58 12.92 -15.33
CA TYR A 276 5.38 14.34 -15.00
C TYR A 276 6.11 14.74 -13.72
N ARG A 277 6.11 13.84 -12.73
CA ARG A 277 6.87 13.96 -11.48
C ARG A 277 7.06 12.59 -10.82
N ASN A 278 7.97 12.47 -9.86
CA ASN A 278 7.96 11.34 -8.94
C ASN A 278 6.93 11.61 -7.82
N ALA A 279 5.90 10.79 -7.72
CA ALA A 279 4.84 10.91 -6.71
C ALA A 279 4.68 9.64 -5.86
N MET A 280 5.33 8.53 -6.24
CA MET A 280 5.22 7.28 -5.49
C MET A 280 6.06 7.35 -4.22
N VAL A 281 5.43 7.08 -3.08
CA VAL A 281 6.09 7.03 -1.77
C VAL A 281 5.66 5.76 -1.06
N MET A 282 6.61 4.88 -0.79
CA MET A 282 6.41 3.68 0.00
C MET A 282 7.07 3.85 1.37
N LYS A 283 6.32 3.55 2.42
CA LYS A 283 6.79 3.67 3.80
C LYS A 283 6.59 2.38 4.56
N ARG A 284 7.44 2.14 5.56
CA ARG A 284 7.24 1.06 6.51
C ARG A 284 5.90 1.24 7.24
N GLU A 285 5.06 0.22 7.17
CA GLU A 285 3.78 0.22 7.88
C GLU A 285 3.88 -0.55 9.20
N LYS A 286 4.28 -1.85 9.15
CA LYS A 286 4.32 -2.71 10.34
C LYS A 286 5.65 -3.42 10.48
N ILE A 287 6.10 -3.60 11.74
CA ILE A 287 7.14 -4.54 12.12
C ILE A 287 6.47 -5.64 12.96
N ALA A 288 6.58 -6.88 12.51
CA ALA A 288 6.02 -8.03 13.20
C ALA A 288 7.13 -9.02 13.58
N HIS A 289 7.11 -9.48 14.84
CA HIS A 289 8.04 -10.52 15.31
C HIS A 289 7.82 -11.85 14.57
N ARG A 290 6.56 -12.19 14.26
CA ARG A 290 6.18 -13.37 13.48
C ARG A 290 5.04 -13.03 12.52
N GLY A 291 5.07 -13.63 11.33
CA GLY A 291 3.97 -13.58 10.37
C GLY A 291 3.62 -14.97 9.87
N ILE A 292 2.34 -15.32 9.80
CA ILE A 292 1.86 -16.57 9.19
C ILE A 292 1.06 -16.21 7.95
N PHE A 293 1.48 -16.72 6.81
CA PHE A 293 0.81 -16.54 5.53
C PHE A 293 0.21 -17.88 5.09
N VAL A 294 -1.09 -17.87 4.81
CA VAL A 294 -1.86 -19.08 4.48
C VAL A 294 -2.25 -19.10 3.00
N ALA A 295 -2.69 -17.96 2.48
CA ALA A 295 -3.12 -17.77 1.10
C ALA A 295 -3.16 -16.28 0.75
N LYS A 296 -3.43 -15.94 -0.52
CA LYS A 296 -3.68 -14.55 -0.94
C LYS A 296 -4.73 -13.90 -0.05
N LYS A 297 -4.41 -12.73 0.52
CA LYS A 297 -5.29 -11.95 1.41
C LYS A 297 -5.69 -12.70 2.70
N ARG A 298 -4.91 -13.70 3.13
CA ARG A 298 -5.16 -14.49 4.34
C ARG A 298 -3.87 -14.71 5.11
N TYR A 299 -3.65 -13.87 6.13
CA TYR A 299 -2.43 -13.90 6.95
C TYR A 299 -2.66 -13.33 8.35
N ILE A 300 -1.71 -13.57 9.24
CA ILE A 300 -1.68 -13.11 10.62
C ILE A 300 -0.30 -12.50 10.88
N LEU A 301 -0.26 -11.36 11.55
CA LEU A 301 0.97 -10.69 11.98
C LEU A 301 0.94 -10.48 13.50
N ASN A 302 2.02 -10.84 14.19
CA ASN A 302 2.26 -10.48 15.59
C ASN A 302 3.04 -9.16 15.63
N THR A 303 2.31 -8.05 15.57
CA THR A 303 2.82 -6.69 15.30
C THR A 303 3.38 -6.06 16.57
N LEU A 304 4.65 -5.64 16.52
CA LEU A 304 5.35 -4.86 17.54
C LEU A 304 5.17 -3.37 17.35
N ASN A 305 5.22 -2.93 16.08
CA ASN A 305 5.15 -1.52 15.70
C ASN A 305 4.25 -1.33 14.48
N SER A 306 3.45 -0.28 14.49
CA SER A 306 2.63 0.11 13.35
C SER A 306 2.73 1.61 13.13
N GLU A 307 3.16 2.03 11.93
CA GLU A 307 3.34 3.43 11.52
C GLU A 307 4.15 4.28 12.53
N GLY A 308 5.14 3.67 13.22
CA GLY A 308 5.95 4.33 14.24
C GLY A 308 5.37 4.31 15.67
N VAL A 309 4.23 3.66 15.88
CA VAL A 309 3.68 3.43 17.22
C VAL A 309 4.14 2.07 17.74
N HIS A 310 4.95 2.10 18.79
CA HIS A 310 5.38 0.90 19.51
C HIS A 310 4.27 0.33 20.40
N TYR A 311 4.21 -0.99 20.49
CA TYR A 311 3.26 -1.70 21.36
C TYR A 311 3.99 -2.50 22.43
N ASP A 312 3.87 -2.13 23.71
CA ASP A 312 4.43 -2.87 24.84
C ASP A 312 4.00 -4.34 24.84
N THR A 313 2.78 -4.61 24.42
CA THR A 313 2.26 -5.96 24.16
C THR A 313 1.96 -6.10 22.68
N PRO A 314 2.60 -7.07 21.98
CA PRO A 314 2.39 -7.27 20.55
C PRO A 314 0.92 -7.44 20.19
N LYS A 315 0.46 -6.77 19.15
CA LYS A 315 -0.93 -6.85 18.67
C LYS A 315 -1.06 -7.85 17.53
N ILE A 316 -2.01 -8.77 17.65
CA ILE A 316 -2.34 -9.71 16.58
C ILE A 316 -3.19 -9.01 15.51
N ALA A 317 -2.61 -8.78 14.35
CA ALA A 317 -3.32 -8.28 13.17
C ALA A 317 -3.71 -9.45 12.27
N VAL A 318 -5.00 -9.59 11.99
CA VAL A 318 -5.55 -10.70 11.18
C VAL A 318 -6.19 -10.14 9.92
N THR A 319 -5.85 -10.71 8.78
CA THR A 319 -6.42 -10.35 7.48
C THR A 319 -7.09 -11.57 6.84
N GLY A 320 -8.35 -11.42 6.40
CA GLY A 320 -9.08 -12.34 5.56
C GLY A 320 -9.44 -13.71 6.16
N LEU A 321 -9.06 -13.98 7.41
CA LEU A 321 -9.39 -15.22 8.11
C LEU A 321 -10.76 -15.14 8.81
N GLU A 322 -11.28 -16.29 9.21
CA GLU A 322 -12.62 -16.44 9.77
C GLU A 322 -12.86 -15.61 11.04
N SER A 323 -11.82 -15.36 11.83
CA SER A 323 -11.89 -14.56 13.07
C SER A 323 -12.28 -13.09 12.86
N VAL A 324 -12.18 -12.56 11.63
CA VAL A 324 -12.52 -11.17 11.30
C VAL A 324 -13.74 -11.06 10.36
N ARG A 325 -14.31 -12.19 9.93
CA ARG A 325 -15.47 -12.21 9.03
C ARG A 325 -16.78 -12.04 9.80
N SER A 326 -17.65 -11.17 9.33
CA SER A 326 -18.99 -10.95 9.92
C SER A 326 -19.90 -12.19 9.85
N SER A 327 -19.65 -13.10 8.88
CA SER A 327 -20.39 -14.36 8.73
C SER A 327 -20.01 -15.42 9.78
N THR A 328 -18.90 -15.24 10.53
CA THR A 328 -18.48 -16.16 11.58
C THR A 328 -19.14 -15.76 12.91
N PRO A 329 -19.77 -16.68 13.68
CA PRO A 329 -20.34 -16.39 14.98
C PRO A 329 -19.33 -15.75 15.93
N GLU A 330 -19.78 -14.82 16.78
CA GLU A 330 -18.91 -14.01 17.64
C GLU A 330 -18.06 -14.88 18.58
N ILE A 331 -18.66 -15.88 19.21
CA ILE A 331 -17.95 -16.82 20.10
C ILE A 331 -16.82 -17.54 19.36
N CYS A 332 -17.03 -17.94 18.11
CA CYS A 332 -15.99 -18.56 17.27
C CYS A 332 -14.89 -17.56 16.93
N ARG A 333 -15.24 -16.30 16.62
CA ARG A 333 -14.25 -15.26 16.32
C ARG A 333 -13.33 -14.99 17.51
N GLU A 334 -13.88 -14.89 18.71
CA GLU A 334 -13.11 -14.68 19.95
C GLU A 334 -12.17 -15.86 20.25
N LYS A 335 -12.66 -17.09 20.12
CA LYS A 335 -11.83 -18.27 20.33
C LYS A 335 -10.74 -18.43 19.29
N LEU A 336 -11.02 -18.12 18.01
CA LEU A 336 -10.00 -18.11 16.96
C LEU A 336 -8.92 -17.05 17.22
N LYS A 337 -9.29 -15.86 17.70
CA LYS A 337 -8.29 -14.83 18.07
C LYS A 337 -7.37 -15.34 19.18
N LYS A 338 -7.92 -15.95 20.23
CA LYS A 338 -7.11 -16.57 21.30
C LYS A 338 -6.22 -17.69 20.77
N CYS A 339 -6.73 -18.51 19.84
CA CYS A 339 -5.92 -19.54 19.18
C CYS A 339 -4.73 -18.93 18.44
N PHE A 340 -4.92 -17.83 17.72
CA PHE A 340 -3.84 -17.14 17.03
C PHE A 340 -2.81 -16.54 18.01
N GLU A 341 -3.24 -16.01 19.14
CA GLU A 341 -2.32 -15.56 20.21
C GLU A 341 -1.46 -16.72 20.74
N VAL A 342 -2.05 -17.88 20.96
CA VAL A 342 -1.32 -19.08 21.37
C VAL A 342 -0.32 -19.49 20.30
N ILE A 343 -0.73 -19.66 19.04
CA ILE A 343 0.14 -20.03 17.90
C ILE A 343 1.32 -19.07 17.75
N MET A 344 1.07 -17.77 17.93
CA MET A 344 2.10 -16.73 17.74
C MET A 344 3.10 -16.60 18.88
N ASN A 345 2.75 -17.04 20.10
CA ASN A 345 3.56 -16.80 21.27
C ASN A 345 4.05 -18.08 21.98
N THR A 346 3.57 -19.26 21.58
CA THR A 346 3.93 -20.54 22.21
C THR A 346 4.47 -21.54 21.18
N ASP A 347 4.67 -22.77 21.63
CA ASP A 347 5.11 -23.90 20.82
C ASP A 347 3.93 -24.74 20.29
N GLU A 348 4.26 -25.78 19.52
CA GLU A 348 3.28 -26.70 18.94
C GLU A 348 2.50 -27.46 20.02
N SER A 349 3.13 -27.85 21.12
CA SER A 349 2.50 -28.64 22.19
C SER A 349 1.39 -27.86 22.88
N GLU A 350 1.65 -26.61 23.24
CA GLU A 350 0.64 -25.70 23.83
C GLU A 350 -0.48 -25.40 22.85
N THR A 351 -0.15 -25.21 21.57
CA THR A 351 -1.14 -25.02 20.52
C THR A 351 -2.07 -26.23 20.37
N GLN A 352 -1.52 -27.44 20.33
CA GLN A 352 -2.30 -28.68 20.27
C GLN A 352 -3.18 -28.86 21.50
N LYS A 353 -2.68 -28.53 22.70
CA LYS A 353 -3.45 -28.56 23.93
C LYS A 353 -4.64 -27.61 23.86
N PHE A 354 -4.41 -26.35 23.46
CA PHE A 354 -5.47 -25.36 23.29
C PHE A 354 -6.55 -25.85 22.33
N ILE A 355 -6.18 -26.47 21.19
CA ILE A 355 -7.13 -27.01 20.20
C ILE A 355 -7.94 -28.16 20.79
N ARG A 356 -7.33 -29.07 21.59
CA ARG A 356 -8.07 -30.16 22.25
C ARG A 356 -9.08 -29.60 23.25
N ASP A 357 -8.67 -28.70 24.13
CA ASP A 357 -9.53 -28.08 25.13
C ASP A 357 -10.70 -27.32 24.47
N PHE A 358 -10.41 -26.61 23.38
CA PHE A 358 -11.43 -25.92 22.58
C PHE A 358 -12.46 -26.86 21.96
N ARG A 359 -12.03 -28.02 21.45
CA ARG A 359 -12.94 -29.04 20.90
C ARG A 359 -13.86 -29.64 21.98
N GLU A 360 -13.36 -29.83 23.19
CA GLU A 360 -14.16 -30.34 24.30
C GLU A 360 -15.20 -29.32 24.80
N GLU A 361 -14.85 -28.04 24.81
CA GLU A 361 -15.76 -26.95 25.18
C GLU A 361 -16.94 -26.80 24.18
N PHE A 362 -16.77 -27.25 22.93
CA PHE A 362 -17.79 -27.18 21.87
C PHE A 362 -18.64 -28.46 21.75
N ARG A 363 -18.36 -29.50 22.53
CA ARG A 363 -19.16 -30.71 22.61
C ARG A 363 -20.22 -30.61 23.69
#